data_9fd2c13b28a10dbc02da77721bbe35ae
#
_entry.id   9fd2c13b28a10dbc02da77721bbe35ae
#
_cell.length_a   1.000
_cell.length_b   1.000
_cell.length_c   1.000
_cell.angle_alpha   90.00
_cell.angle_beta   90.00
_cell.angle_gamma   90.00
#
_symmetry.space_group_name_H-M   'P 1'
#
loop_
_entity.id
_entity.type
_entity.pdbx_description
1 polymer ?
#
loop_
_entity_poly.entity_id
_entity_poly.type
_entity_poly.pdbx_seq_one_letter_code
_entity_poly.pdbx_strand_id
1 'polypeptide(L)'
;MSEREVATILVVDDDEGVTQTFARMLRLEGYDVRTAMNAETGLREADRSHPDAIILDLRMPLVDGLGFLRRLRSRAAQRHTPVAIVTGDYFLDDAVSAELRELGAELRFKPLWLEDLVGLARNLLKVTH
;
A
#
# COMPACT_ATOMS: atom_id res chain seq x y z
N MET A 1 13.10 21.30 -16.50
CA MET A 1 12.61 20.66 -16.20
C MET A 1 12.82 19.91 -15.60
N SER A 2 12.63 19.98 -15.35
CA SER A 2 12.86 19.05 -14.62
C SER A 2 12.54 17.91 -15.00
N GLU A 3 13.24 17.11 -14.98
CA GLU A 3 12.75 15.96 -15.28
C GLU A 3 11.82 15.54 -14.30
N ARG A 4 10.85 14.84 -14.71
CA ARG A 4 9.85 14.39 -13.88
C ARG A 4 10.30 13.21 -13.11
N GLU A 5 10.09 13.22 -11.85
CA GLU A 5 10.42 12.10 -11.02
C GLU A 5 9.39 11.00 -11.16
N VAL A 6 9.87 9.77 -11.14
CA VAL A 6 9.00 8.60 -11.19
C VAL A 6 8.50 8.31 -9.79
N ALA A 7 7.19 8.17 -9.65
CA ALA A 7 6.60 7.86 -8.35
C ALA A 7 6.94 6.44 -7.93
N THR A 8 7.19 6.24 -6.65
CA THR A 8 7.52 4.94 -6.07
C THR A 8 6.32 4.41 -5.31
N ILE A 9 5.94 3.18 -5.61
CA ILE A 9 4.83 2.50 -4.92
C ILE A 9 5.37 1.25 -4.27
N LEU A 10 5.03 1.07 -2.99
CA LEU A 10 5.39 -0.13 -2.26
C LEU A 10 4.17 -1.03 -2.16
N VAL A 11 4.31 -2.28 -2.56
CA VAL A 11 3.24 -3.29 -2.46
C VAL A 11 3.64 -4.30 -1.40
N VAL A 12 2.81 -4.48 -0.38
CA VAL A 12 3.07 -5.39 0.73
C VAL A 12 1.96 -6.41 0.80
N ASP A 13 2.27 -7.67 0.51
CA ASP A 13 1.29 -8.75 0.51
C ASP A 13 2.07 -10.05 0.64
N ASP A 14 1.59 -10.98 1.47
CA ASP A 14 2.30 -12.24 1.68
C ASP A 14 2.07 -13.25 0.58
N ASP A 15 1.17 -12.97 -0.36
CA ASP A 15 0.95 -13.83 -1.53
C ASP A 15 1.87 -13.36 -2.64
N GLU A 16 2.83 -14.19 -2.99
CA GLU A 16 3.81 -13.84 -4.02
C GLU A 16 3.16 -13.56 -5.36
N GLY A 17 2.14 -14.33 -5.71
CA GLY A 17 1.44 -14.14 -6.97
C GLY A 17 0.78 -12.78 -7.06
N VAL A 18 0.12 -12.36 -5.98
CA VAL A 18 -0.52 -11.04 -5.92
C VAL A 18 0.55 -9.96 -6.00
N THR A 19 1.61 -10.09 -5.21
CA THR A 19 2.68 -9.11 -5.17
C THR A 19 3.30 -8.90 -6.54
N GLN A 20 3.61 -10.00 -7.22
CA GLN A 20 4.23 -9.90 -8.53
C GLN A 20 3.27 -9.37 -9.58
N THR A 21 2.01 -9.79 -9.52
CA THR A 21 1.02 -9.33 -10.48
C THR A 21 0.79 -7.83 -10.34
N PHE A 22 0.62 -7.36 -9.12
CA PHE A 22 0.42 -5.93 -8.87
C PHE A 22 1.64 -5.13 -9.30
N ALA A 23 2.84 -5.63 -8.96
CA ALA A 23 4.06 -4.93 -9.33
C ALA A 23 4.19 -4.82 -10.85
N ARG A 24 3.89 -5.91 -11.56
CA ARG A 24 3.99 -5.90 -13.01
C ARG A 24 3.02 -4.90 -13.63
N MET A 25 1.78 -4.90 -13.16
CA MET A 25 0.77 -3.97 -13.67
C MET A 25 1.20 -2.53 -13.46
N LEU A 26 1.69 -2.21 -12.26
CA LEU A 26 2.06 -0.84 -11.93
C LEU A 26 3.33 -0.42 -12.66
N ARG A 27 4.27 -1.34 -12.86
CA ARG A 27 5.48 -1.01 -13.63
C ARG A 27 5.15 -0.71 -15.07
N LEU A 28 4.15 -1.39 -15.63
CA LEU A 28 3.71 -1.11 -16.99
C LEU A 28 3.15 0.30 -17.12
N GLU A 29 2.66 0.87 -16.02
CA GLU A 29 2.17 2.25 -16.01
C GLU A 29 3.28 3.27 -15.75
N GLY A 30 4.51 2.81 -15.60
CA GLY A 30 5.66 3.72 -15.45
C GLY A 30 6.10 3.98 -14.03
N TYR A 31 5.51 3.31 -13.04
CA TYR A 31 5.90 3.51 -11.65
C TYR A 31 7.13 2.68 -11.28
N ASP A 32 7.90 3.19 -10.34
CA ASP A 32 8.93 2.40 -9.67
C ASP A 32 8.22 1.61 -8.56
N VAL A 33 8.29 0.28 -8.60
CA VAL A 33 7.54 -0.53 -7.67
C VAL A 33 8.49 -1.36 -6.82
N ARG A 34 8.31 -1.24 -5.51
CA ARG A 34 9.02 -2.04 -4.53
C ARG A 34 8.03 -3.01 -3.92
N THR A 35 8.50 -4.18 -3.53
CA THR A 35 7.62 -5.20 -2.98
C THR A 35 8.16 -5.73 -1.67
N ALA A 36 7.26 -6.19 -0.81
CA ALA A 36 7.62 -6.86 0.43
C ALA A 36 6.55 -7.89 0.72
N MET A 37 6.92 -8.99 1.37
CA MET A 37 5.98 -10.08 1.59
C MET A 37 5.62 -10.26 3.05
N ASN A 38 6.02 -9.32 3.90
CA ASN A 38 5.58 -9.30 5.28
C ASN A 38 5.76 -7.88 5.83
N ALA A 39 5.20 -7.66 7.02
CA ALA A 39 5.16 -6.32 7.58
C ALA A 39 6.55 -5.79 7.91
N GLU A 40 7.40 -6.64 8.47
CA GLU A 40 8.73 -6.20 8.88
C GLU A 40 9.57 -5.75 7.68
N THR A 41 9.58 -6.57 6.63
CA THR A 41 10.30 -6.22 5.41
C THR A 41 9.68 -4.98 4.76
N GLY A 42 8.35 -4.89 4.81
CA GLY A 42 7.66 -3.73 4.27
C GLY A 42 8.03 -2.44 4.96
N LEU A 43 8.14 -2.47 6.28
CA LEU A 43 8.53 -1.28 7.03
C LEU A 43 9.96 -0.87 6.72
N ARG A 44 10.86 -1.85 6.60
CA ARG A 44 12.24 -1.55 6.22
C ARG A 44 12.32 -0.96 4.82
N GLU A 45 11.52 -1.49 3.91
CA GLU A 45 11.51 -0.98 2.55
C GLU A 45 10.92 0.43 2.52
N ALA A 46 9.90 0.69 3.32
CA ALA A 46 9.33 2.03 3.41
C ALA A 46 10.36 3.03 3.93
N ASP A 47 11.15 2.64 4.93
CA ASP A 47 12.19 3.51 5.45
C ASP A 47 13.27 3.79 4.41
N ARG A 48 13.56 2.79 3.57
CA ARG A 48 14.65 2.90 2.61
C ARG A 48 14.26 3.65 1.36
N SER A 49 13.07 3.38 0.83
CA SER A 49 12.69 3.92 -0.47
C SER A 49 11.78 5.14 -0.38
N HIS A 50 11.21 5.44 0.79
CA HIS A 50 10.29 6.56 0.97
C HIS A 50 9.21 6.57 -0.10
N PRO A 51 8.37 5.53 -0.15
CA PRO A 51 7.38 5.43 -1.23
C PRO A 51 6.39 6.57 -1.20
N ASP A 52 5.89 6.90 -2.38
CA ASP A 52 4.86 7.93 -2.54
C ASP A 52 3.48 7.38 -2.23
N ALA A 53 3.31 6.06 -2.28
CA ALA A 53 2.06 5.40 -1.93
C ALA A 53 2.36 3.95 -1.55
N ILE A 54 1.50 3.37 -0.73
CA ILE A 54 1.65 1.97 -0.30
C ILE A 54 0.33 1.25 -0.53
N ILE A 55 0.41 0.07 -1.14
CA ILE A 55 -0.72 -0.83 -1.30
C ILE A 55 -0.45 -2.05 -0.43
N LEU A 56 -1.34 -2.35 0.48
CA LEU A 56 -1.06 -3.21 1.61
C LEU A 56 -2.19 -4.21 1.80
N ASP A 57 -1.85 -5.48 1.94
CA ASP A 57 -2.83 -6.50 2.30
C ASP A 57 -3.10 -6.45 3.80
N LEU A 58 -4.35 -6.68 4.18
CA LEU A 58 -4.72 -6.68 5.60
C LEU A 58 -4.29 -7.98 6.28
N ARG A 59 -4.49 -9.11 5.62
CA ARG A 59 -4.24 -10.42 6.23
C ARG A 59 -2.84 -10.92 5.91
N MET A 60 -1.95 -10.77 6.87
CA MET A 60 -0.59 -11.26 6.76
C MET A 60 -0.22 -11.94 8.07
N PRO A 61 0.68 -12.94 8.02
CA PRO A 61 1.09 -13.61 9.26
C PRO A 61 1.93 -12.69 10.14
N LEU A 62 1.90 -12.94 11.42
CA LEU A 62 2.65 -12.26 12.47
C LEU A 62 2.14 -10.85 12.70
N VAL A 63 2.47 -9.92 11.83
CA VAL A 63 1.98 -8.53 11.91
C VAL A 63 1.13 -8.29 10.70
N ASP A 64 -0.16 -8.06 10.89
CA ASP A 64 -1.09 -7.84 9.77
C ASP A 64 -1.01 -6.39 9.28
N GLY A 65 -1.89 -6.09 8.30
CA GLY A 65 -1.89 -4.77 7.70
C GLY A 65 -2.19 -3.64 8.66
N LEU A 66 -3.08 -3.88 9.64
CA LEU A 66 -3.37 -2.85 10.63
C LEU A 66 -2.15 -2.59 11.51
N GLY A 67 -1.47 -3.65 11.93
CA GLY A 67 -0.23 -3.50 12.71
C GLY A 67 0.85 -2.77 11.93
N PHE A 68 0.96 -3.10 10.64
CA PHE A 68 1.89 -2.39 9.77
C PHE A 68 1.56 -0.89 9.73
N LEU A 69 0.30 -0.58 9.52
CA LEU A 69 -0.13 0.82 9.37
C LEU A 69 0.10 1.61 10.65
N ARG A 70 -0.18 1.01 11.80
CA ARG A 70 0.10 1.67 13.08
C ARG A 70 1.57 2.03 13.20
N ARG A 71 2.45 1.09 12.87
CA ARG A 71 3.90 1.32 12.95
C ARG A 71 4.35 2.34 11.93
N LEU A 72 3.78 2.31 10.74
CA LEU A 72 4.12 3.26 9.70
C LEU A 72 3.80 4.68 10.16
N ARG A 73 2.60 4.87 10.73
CA ARG A 73 2.15 6.20 11.14
C ARG A 73 2.92 6.75 12.34
N SER A 74 3.60 5.89 13.08
CA SER A 74 4.42 6.35 14.20
C SER A 74 5.73 6.97 13.72
N ARG A 75 6.07 6.81 12.44
CA ARG A 75 7.27 7.40 11.87
C ARG A 75 6.94 8.75 11.27
N ALA A 76 7.68 9.79 11.68
CA ALA A 76 7.40 11.16 11.24
C ALA A 76 7.40 11.28 9.70
N ALA A 77 8.36 10.62 9.06
CA ALA A 77 8.49 10.74 7.60
C ALA A 77 7.32 10.10 6.85
N GLN A 78 6.53 9.25 7.54
CA GLN A 78 5.48 8.50 6.86
C GLN A 78 4.13 8.70 7.51
N ARG A 79 3.99 9.78 8.27
CA ARG A 79 2.72 10.09 8.93
C ARG A 79 1.61 10.31 7.93
N HIS A 80 1.92 10.81 6.75
CA HIS A 80 0.93 11.17 5.75
C HIS A 80 1.08 10.39 4.44
N THR A 81 1.93 9.38 4.39
CA THR A 81 2.08 8.59 3.17
C THR A 81 0.74 7.94 2.83
N PRO A 82 0.23 8.12 1.62
CA PRO A 82 -1.04 7.53 1.24
C PRO A 82 -0.97 6.00 1.25
N VAL A 83 -1.95 5.37 1.87
CA VAL A 83 -2.00 3.91 1.99
C VAL A 83 -3.38 3.43 1.59
N ALA A 84 -3.43 2.37 0.80
CA ALA A 84 -4.66 1.63 0.54
C ALA A 84 -4.50 0.23 1.09
N ILE A 85 -5.51 -0.22 1.82
CA ILE A 85 -5.61 -1.60 2.27
C ILE A 85 -6.46 -2.34 1.24
N VAL A 86 -5.92 -3.43 0.70
CA VAL A 86 -6.65 -4.26 -0.26
C VAL A 86 -6.81 -5.64 0.37
N THR A 87 -8.04 -6.07 0.60
CA THR A 87 -8.29 -7.30 1.34
C THR A 87 -9.36 -8.14 0.68
N GLY A 88 -9.27 -9.46 0.85
CA GLY A 88 -10.33 -10.37 0.45
C GLY A 88 -11.36 -10.62 1.53
N ASP A 89 -11.22 -9.97 2.69
CA ASP A 89 -12.12 -10.17 3.80
C ASP A 89 -13.24 -9.13 3.74
N TYR A 90 -14.43 -9.55 3.33
CA TYR A 90 -15.57 -8.66 3.15
C TYR A 90 -16.32 -8.41 4.47
N PHE A 91 -15.94 -9.11 5.54
CA PHE A 91 -16.67 -9.04 6.80
C PHE A 91 -15.76 -8.49 7.88
N LEU A 92 -15.21 -7.31 7.62
CA LEU A 92 -14.33 -6.67 8.58
C LEU A 92 -15.12 -6.19 9.78
N ASP A 93 -14.53 -6.37 10.95
CA ASP A 93 -15.03 -5.80 12.18
C ASP A 93 -15.12 -4.28 12.04
N ASP A 94 -16.19 -3.69 12.54
CA ASP A 94 -16.38 -2.24 12.46
C ASP A 94 -15.27 -1.49 13.17
N ALA A 95 -14.76 -2.03 14.26
CA ALA A 95 -13.66 -1.37 14.98
C ALA A 95 -12.39 -1.34 14.15
N VAL A 96 -12.11 -2.42 13.40
CA VAL A 96 -10.95 -2.48 12.52
C VAL A 96 -11.12 -1.47 11.39
N SER A 97 -12.30 -1.46 10.77
CA SER A 97 -12.57 -0.52 9.68
C SER A 97 -12.41 0.92 10.13
N ALA A 98 -12.92 1.23 11.32
CA ALA A 98 -12.84 2.58 11.85
C ALA A 98 -11.39 2.97 12.10
N GLU A 99 -10.60 2.07 12.66
CA GLU A 99 -9.20 2.39 12.94
C GLU A 99 -8.40 2.58 11.64
N LEU A 100 -8.65 1.75 10.63
CA LEU A 100 -7.98 1.92 9.35
C LEU A 100 -8.27 3.30 8.77
N ARG A 101 -9.53 3.73 8.88
CA ARG A 101 -9.92 5.05 8.38
C ARG A 101 -9.26 6.15 9.18
N GLU A 102 -9.20 6.01 10.50
CA GLU A 102 -8.55 7.00 11.35
C GLU A 102 -7.08 7.14 11.04
N LEU A 103 -6.45 6.04 10.65
CA LEU A 103 -5.05 6.06 10.27
C LEU A 103 -4.85 6.51 8.82
N GLY A 104 -5.92 6.91 8.16
CA GLY A 104 -5.83 7.51 6.84
C GLY A 104 -5.74 6.53 5.69
N ALA A 105 -6.11 5.28 5.88
CA ALA A 105 -6.05 4.30 4.81
C ALA A 105 -7.36 4.24 4.05
N GLU A 106 -7.26 4.04 2.73
CA GLU A 106 -8.42 3.68 1.92
C GLU A 106 -8.59 2.18 1.95
N LEU A 107 -9.82 1.72 1.86
CA LEU A 107 -10.12 0.30 1.90
C LEU A 107 -10.69 -0.13 0.56
N ARG A 108 -10.12 -1.18 -0.01
CA ARG A 108 -10.60 -1.79 -1.26
C ARG A 108 -10.67 -3.29 -1.05
N PHE A 109 -11.52 -3.95 -1.84
CA PHE A 109 -11.71 -5.39 -1.71
C PHE A 109 -11.19 -6.11 -2.95
N LYS A 110 -10.54 -7.26 -2.73
CA LYS A 110 -10.08 -8.11 -3.82
C LYS A 110 -11.30 -8.78 -4.46
N PRO A 111 -11.23 -9.10 -5.75
CA PRO A 111 -10.06 -8.93 -6.62
C PRO A 111 -10.01 -7.51 -7.19
N LEU A 112 -8.80 -7.05 -7.46
CA LEU A 112 -8.59 -5.80 -8.17
C LEU A 112 -8.10 -6.12 -9.58
N TRP A 113 -8.84 -5.65 -10.57
CA TRP A 113 -8.43 -5.79 -11.96
C TRP A 113 -7.47 -4.66 -12.30
N LEU A 114 -6.86 -4.74 -13.47
CA LEU A 114 -5.87 -3.75 -13.88
C LEU A 114 -6.40 -2.32 -13.76
N GLU A 115 -7.60 -2.08 -14.24
CA GLU A 115 -8.17 -0.73 -14.21
C GLU A 115 -8.39 -0.24 -12.79
N ASP A 116 -8.82 -1.15 -11.91
CA ASP A 116 -9.05 -0.79 -10.51
C ASP A 116 -7.74 -0.43 -9.83
N LEU A 117 -6.71 -1.22 -10.09
CA LEU A 117 -5.42 -1.01 -9.45
C LEU A 117 -4.77 0.28 -9.94
N VAL A 118 -4.83 0.53 -11.24
CA VAL A 118 -4.27 1.75 -11.82
C VAL A 118 -5.00 2.97 -11.30
N GLY A 119 -6.34 2.89 -11.22
CA GLY A 119 -7.13 3.98 -10.68
C GLY A 119 -6.84 4.25 -9.22
N LEU A 120 -6.65 3.19 -8.44
CA LEU A 120 -6.30 3.33 -7.03
C LEU A 120 -4.95 4.02 -6.87
N ALA A 121 -3.96 3.59 -7.63
CA ALA A 121 -2.64 4.20 -7.57
C ALA A 121 -2.69 5.69 -7.89
N ARG A 122 -3.44 6.05 -8.93
CA ARG A 122 -3.59 7.46 -9.27
C ARG A 122 -4.24 8.27 -8.16
N ASN A 123 -5.28 7.70 -7.54
CA ASN A 123 -5.93 8.37 -6.43
C ASN A 123 -4.99 8.58 -5.26
N LEU A 124 -4.22 7.57 -4.90
CA LEU A 124 -3.29 7.69 -3.78
C LEU A 124 -2.26 8.78 -4.07
N LEU A 125 -1.75 8.83 -5.28
CA LEU A 125 -0.70 9.77 -5.63
C LEU A 125 -1.22 11.20 -5.72
N LYS A 126 -2.50 11.40 -5.97
CA LYS A 126 -3.06 12.75 -6.01
C LYS A 126 -3.10 13.41 -4.65
N VAL A 127 -3.10 12.63 -3.58
CA VAL A 127 -3.25 13.18 -2.24
C VAL A 127 -1.93 13.62 -1.65
N THR A 128 -0.83 13.44 -2.37
CA THR A 128 0.49 13.69 -1.82
C THR A 128 0.96 15.12 -1.97
N HIS A 129 0.13 15.98 -2.45
CA HIS A 129 0.62 17.34 -2.58
C HIS A 129 0.28 18.17 -1.42
#